data_38091769fd9d161ac4a73219a4d4556b
#
_entry.id   38091769fd9d161ac4a73219a4d4556b
#
_cell.length_a   1.000
_cell.length_b   1.000
_cell.length_c   1.000
_cell.angle_alpha   90.00
_cell.angle_beta   90.00
_cell.angle_gamma   90.00
#
_symmetry.space_group_name_H-M   'P 1'
#
loop_
_entity.id
_entity.type
_entity.pdbx_description
1 polymer ?
#
loop_
_entity_poly.entity_id
_entity_poly.type
_entity_poly.pdbx_seq_one_letter_code
_entity_poly.pdbx_strand_id
1 'polypeptide(L)'
;MFANSAFVDGRDTGYQSMRSDVWKDTDDDRTGMLAWVFEDDFGFEKYCDYVMDVPMYFVYRNGTYVDVSGESWHDFMEGKLPQLPGDTPTIDDWEQHLTTVFPEVRLKRYMEMRGADGGSFEAIMALPALWVGLLYSSKSLDAAEKLTSDWTQAERDALRNDVTKDGLSTKFRDGTANDIAKEMVRLAADGLKERGLGEEVYLKYLQTVVERGSSNAARMSELNASEWKDDLSKVYEYATFPDVLPTF
;
A
#
# COMPACT_ATOMS: atom_id res chain seq x y z
N MET A 1 3.22 -8.28 6.03
CA MET A 1 4.63 -8.55 5.66
C MET A 1 5.51 -7.31 5.80
N PHE A 2 5.13 -6.17 5.25
CA PHE A 2 5.92 -4.94 5.23
C PHE A 2 5.65 -3.99 6.40
N ALA A 3 5.05 -4.44 7.49
CA ALA A 3 4.84 -3.61 8.67
C ALA A 3 6.19 -3.27 9.33
N ASN A 4 6.46 -1.97 9.48
CA ASN A 4 7.74 -1.46 9.96
C ASN A 4 7.62 -0.13 10.75
N SER A 5 6.43 0.26 11.18
CA SER A 5 6.18 1.54 11.85
C SER A 5 5.57 1.37 13.25
N ALA A 6 6.22 0.55 14.09
CA ALA A 6 5.78 0.30 15.46
C ALA A 6 6.05 1.49 16.42
N PHE A 7 7.07 2.30 16.14
CA PHE A 7 7.52 3.36 17.03
C PHE A 7 7.19 4.74 16.50
N VAL A 8 6.60 5.58 17.33
CA VAL A 8 6.28 7.00 17.03
C VAL A 8 6.63 7.85 18.26
N ASP A 9 7.30 8.98 18.07
CA ASP A 9 7.66 9.94 19.09
C ASP A 9 8.32 9.31 20.33
N GLY A 10 9.23 8.36 20.09
CA GLY A 10 9.97 7.69 21.16
C GLY A 10 9.13 6.71 22.00
N ARG A 11 8.08 6.13 21.43
CA ARG A 11 7.20 5.16 22.09
C ARG A 11 6.87 3.98 21.18
N ASP A 12 6.79 2.80 21.75
CA ASP A 12 6.13 1.66 21.11
C ASP A 12 4.62 1.93 21.15
N THR A 13 3.99 1.94 19.99
CA THR A 13 2.56 2.25 19.84
C THR A 13 1.65 1.06 20.11
N GLY A 14 2.22 -0.14 20.15
CA GLY A 14 1.47 -1.40 20.18
C GLY A 14 0.88 -1.79 18.82
N TYR A 15 1.18 -1.03 17.77
CA TYR A 15 0.84 -1.36 16.38
C TYR A 15 2.07 -1.87 15.63
N GLN A 16 1.87 -2.76 14.68
CA GLN A 16 2.95 -3.16 13.77
C GLN A 16 3.07 -2.20 12.58
N SER A 17 1.96 -1.60 12.15
CA SER A 17 1.94 -0.52 11.16
C SER A 17 1.11 0.65 11.67
N MET A 18 1.72 1.52 12.45
CA MET A 18 1.09 2.77 12.88
C MET A 18 0.78 3.68 11.67
N ARG A 19 1.63 3.64 10.63
CA ARG A 19 1.36 4.31 9.36
C ARG A 19 0.00 3.90 8.79
N SER A 20 -0.30 2.60 8.73
CA SER A 20 -1.59 2.13 8.20
C SER A 20 -2.76 2.48 9.11
N ASP A 21 -2.54 2.59 10.42
CA ASP A 21 -3.57 3.02 11.36
C ASP A 21 -3.91 4.50 11.17
N VAL A 22 -2.90 5.38 11.12
CA VAL A 22 -3.07 6.81 10.81
C VAL A 22 -3.77 7.01 9.46
N TRP A 23 -3.46 6.17 8.47
CA TRP A 23 -4.05 6.25 7.13
C TRP A 23 -5.56 5.98 7.10
N LYS A 24 -6.10 5.29 8.11
CA LYS A 24 -7.55 5.04 8.23
C LYS A 24 -8.36 6.28 8.62
N ASP A 25 -7.71 7.27 9.22
CA ASP A 25 -8.33 8.49 9.73
C ASP A 25 -7.67 9.73 9.09
N THR A 26 -7.73 9.82 7.77
CA THR A 26 -7.19 10.95 7.00
C THR A 26 -8.29 11.70 6.27
N ASP A 27 -8.70 11.26 5.11
CA ASP A 27 -9.69 11.91 4.24
C ASP A 27 -10.56 10.81 3.59
N ASP A 28 -11.78 10.67 4.07
CA ASP A 28 -12.70 9.58 3.68
C ASP A 28 -13.13 9.66 2.21
N ASP A 29 -13.12 10.85 1.60
CA ASP A 29 -13.54 11.03 0.20
C ASP A 29 -12.55 10.40 -0.79
N ARG A 30 -11.29 10.25 -0.38
CA ARG A 30 -10.21 9.89 -1.30
C ARG A 30 -9.27 8.80 -0.82
N THR A 31 -9.42 8.31 0.41
CA THR A 31 -8.48 7.37 1.05
C THR A 31 -9.14 6.03 1.32
N GLY A 32 -8.38 4.96 1.25
CA GLY A 32 -8.79 3.65 1.73
C GLY A 32 -8.91 2.58 0.65
N MET A 33 -9.64 1.52 1.00
CA MET A 33 -9.91 0.41 0.10
C MET A 33 -11.27 0.63 -0.58
N LEU A 34 -11.25 0.73 -1.90
CA LEU A 34 -12.45 0.95 -2.71
C LEU A 34 -13.21 -0.38 -2.85
N ALA A 35 -14.34 -0.53 -2.14
CA ALA A 35 -15.10 -1.78 -2.10
C ALA A 35 -15.57 -2.25 -3.48
N TRP A 36 -15.98 -1.31 -4.33
CA TRP A 36 -16.51 -1.54 -5.67
C TRP A 36 -15.49 -2.06 -6.70
N VAL A 37 -14.16 -2.07 -6.38
CA VAL A 37 -13.16 -2.70 -7.27
C VAL A 37 -13.29 -4.22 -7.33
N PHE A 38 -14.08 -4.82 -6.45
CA PHE A 38 -14.37 -6.26 -6.42
C PHE A 38 -15.69 -6.63 -7.07
N GLU A 39 -16.39 -5.66 -7.69
CA GLU A 39 -17.64 -5.88 -8.42
C GLU A 39 -17.36 -6.30 -9.87
N ASP A 40 -18.26 -7.08 -10.46
CA ASP A 40 -18.10 -7.64 -11.81
C ASP A 40 -18.01 -6.58 -12.92
N ASP A 41 -18.57 -5.39 -12.68
CA ASP A 41 -18.59 -4.25 -13.60
C ASP A 41 -17.42 -3.29 -13.39
N PHE A 42 -16.43 -3.65 -12.57
CA PHE A 42 -15.25 -2.81 -12.37
C PHE A 42 -14.45 -2.65 -13.66
N GLY A 43 -14.08 -1.39 -13.97
CA GLY A 43 -13.29 -1.02 -15.14
C GLY A 43 -12.70 0.38 -15.02
N PHE A 44 -12.02 0.82 -16.07
CA PHE A 44 -11.39 2.14 -16.09
C PHE A 44 -12.41 3.27 -15.98
N GLU A 45 -13.57 3.11 -16.60
CA GLU A 45 -14.67 4.09 -16.58
C GLU A 45 -15.14 4.31 -15.15
N LYS A 46 -15.42 3.25 -14.41
CA LYS A 46 -15.86 3.33 -13.00
C LYS A 46 -14.82 3.98 -12.10
N TYR A 47 -13.53 3.74 -12.38
CA TYR A 47 -12.45 4.42 -11.66
C TYR A 47 -12.38 5.91 -12.00
N CYS A 48 -12.59 6.28 -13.28
CA CYS A 48 -12.65 7.68 -13.69
C CYS A 48 -13.83 8.41 -13.04
N ASP A 49 -15.02 7.79 -13.01
CA ASP A 49 -16.21 8.34 -12.37
C ASP A 49 -15.93 8.61 -10.88
N TYR A 50 -15.34 7.64 -10.18
CA TYR A 50 -14.92 7.83 -8.80
C TYR A 50 -13.99 9.04 -8.63
N VAL A 51 -12.96 9.15 -9.45
CA VAL A 51 -12.00 10.27 -9.33
C VAL A 51 -12.65 11.61 -9.65
N MET A 52 -13.58 11.67 -10.60
CA MET A 52 -14.34 12.91 -10.90
C MET A 52 -15.25 13.34 -9.75
N ASP A 53 -15.72 12.40 -8.93
CA ASP A 53 -16.54 12.67 -7.76
C ASP A 53 -15.73 13.12 -6.54
N VAL A 54 -14.39 12.85 -6.52
CA VAL A 54 -13.53 13.29 -5.41
C VAL A 54 -13.35 14.82 -5.45
N PRO A 55 -13.60 15.54 -4.34
CA PRO A 55 -13.39 16.98 -4.27
C PRO A 55 -11.97 17.39 -4.65
N MET A 56 -11.84 18.47 -5.40
CA MET A 56 -10.54 18.95 -5.88
C MET A 56 -9.69 19.54 -4.74
N TYR A 57 -8.38 19.64 -4.97
CA TYR A 57 -7.47 20.39 -4.11
C TYR A 57 -6.96 21.66 -4.80
N PHE A 58 -6.41 21.55 -5.98
CA PHE A 58 -5.77 22.67 -6.68
C PHE A 58 -5.80 22.49 -8.19
N VAL A 59 -5.62 23.60 -8.89
CA VAL A 59 -5.34 23.66 -10.32
C VAL A 59 -4.05 24.44 -10.54
N TYR A 60 -3.19 24.01 -11.46
CA TYR A 60 -1.95 24.71 -11.77
C TYR A 60 -2.14 25.62 -12.98
N ARG A 61 -1.92 26.94 -12.80
CA ARG A 61 -2.05 27.94 -13.86
C ARG A 61 -0.92 28.96 -13.77
N ASN A 62 -0.29 29.24 -14.91
CA ASN A 62 0.72 30.30 -15.05
C ASN A 62 1.84 30.25 -13.98
N GLY A 63 2.31 29.05 -13.64
CA GLY A 63 3.38 28.87 -12.66
C GLY A 63 2.93 28.91 -11.20
N THR A 64 1.62 28.95 -10.93
CA THR A 64 1.06 29.07 -9.58
C THR A 64 -0.03 28.01 -9.34
N TYR A 65 -0.09 27.47 -8.12
CA TYR A 65 -1.21 26.66 -7.67
C TYR A 65 -2.37 27.56 -7.27
N VAL A 66 -3.53 27.33 -7.85
CA VAL A 66 -4.80 27.94 -7.47
C VAL A 66 -5.52 26.97 -6.54
N ASP A 67 -5.81 27.42 -5.32
CA ASP A 67 -6.56 26.65 -4.36
C ASP A 67 -8.03 26.56 -4.79
N VAL A 68 -8.49 25.35 -5.05
CA VAL A 68 -9.88 25.01 -5.39
C VAL A 68 -10.36 23.87 -4.48
N SER A 69 -9.85 23.83 -3.25
CA SER A 69 -10.16 22.80 -2.27
C SER A 69 -11.66 22.69 -2.01
N GLY A 70 -12.19 21.47 -2.19
CA GLY A 70 -13.61 21.16 -2.00
C GLY A 70 -14.49 21.44 -3.21
N GLU A 71 -13.96 22.04 -4.28
CA GLU A 71 -14.71 22.28 -5.52
C GLU A 71 -14.91 20.97 -6.31
N SER A 72 -15.98 20.97 -7.14
CA SER A 72 -16.35 19.83 -7.97
C SER A 72 -15.57 19.79 -9.28
N TRP A 73 -15.01 18.64 -9.64
CA TRP A 73 -14.44 18.42 -10.98
C TRP A 73 -15.48 18.59 -12.09
N HIS A 74 -16.74 18.19 -11.83
CA HIS A 74 -17.83 18.37 -12.80
C HIS A 74 -18.11 19.86 -13.06
N ASP A 75 -18.10 20.70 -12.03
CA ASP A 75 -18.24 22.15 -12.18
C ASP A 75 -17.03 22.76 -12.92
N PHE A 76 -15.84 22.21 -12.72
CA PHE A 76 -14.67 22.62 -13.49
C PHE A 76 -14.83 22.28 -14.98
N MET A 77 -15.34 21.10 -15.32
CA MET A 77 -15.63 20.72 -16.70
C MET A 77 -16.62 21.68 -17.38
N GLU A 78 -17.53 22.30 -16.62
CA GLU A 78 -18.51 23.26 -17.10
C GLU A 78 -18.04 24.73 -17.02
N GLY A 79 -16.80 24.99 -16.58
CA GLY A 79 -16.23 26.35 -16.43
C GLY A 79 -16.85 27.16 -15.30
N LYS A 80 -17.38 26.48 -14.27
CA LYS A 80 -18.14 27.10 -13.17
C LYS A 80 -17.32 27.34 -11.92
N LEU A 81 -16.03 27.02 -11.89
CA LEU A 81 -15.21 27.25 -10.70
C LEU A 81 -15.16 28.74 -10.35
N PRO A 82 -15.48 29.13 -9.11
CA PRO A 82 -15.44 30.54 -8.70
C PRO A 82 -14.06 31.18 -8.83
N GLN A 83 -13.01 30.38 -8.61
CA GLN A 83 -11.61 30.81 -8.67
C GLN A 83 -11.08 30.93 -10.12
N LEU A 84 -11.73 30.25 -11.06
CA LEU A 84 -11.31 30.14 -12.47
C LEU A 84 -12.54 30.22 -13.41
N PRO A 85 -13.33 31.33 -13.38
CA PRO A 85 -14.57 31.43 -14.12
C PRO A 85 -14.34 31.33 -15.64
N GLY A 86 -15.03 30.38 -16.28
CA GLY A 86 -14.94 30.13 -17.72
C GLY A 86 -13.74 29.26 -18.14
N ASP A 87 -12.85 28.90 -17.21
CA ASP A 87 -11.77 27.95 -17.49
C ASP A 87 -12.29 26.50 -17.39
N THR A 88 -11.75 25.61 -18.21
CA THR A 88 -12.10 24.19 -18.24
C THR A 88 -10.86 23.33 -18.13
N PRO A 89 -10.96 22.07 -17.63
CA PRO A 89 -9.82 21.23 -17.41
C PRO A 89 -9.12 20.80 -18.69
N THR A 90 -7.81 20.69 -18.60
CA THR A 90 -6.95 20.05 -19.59
C THR A 90 -6.63 18.62 -19.16
N ILE A 91 -5.97 17.84 -20.03
CA ILE A 91 -5.48 16.51 -19.67
C ILE A 91 -4.41 16.58 -18.56
N ASP A 92 -3.61 17.65 -18.52
CA ASP A 92 -2.62 17.84 -17.46
C ASP A 92 -3.30 18.08 -16.10
N ASP A 93 -4.43 18.78 -16.07
CA ASP A 93 -5.22 18.95 -14.84
C ASP A 93 -5.80 17.61 -14.38
N TRP A 94 -6.28 16.79 -15.31
CA TRP A 94 -6.74 15.45 -14.99
C TRP A 94 -5.62 14.58 -14.40
N GLU A 95 -4.45 14.56 -15.03
CA GLU A 95 -3.29 13.82 -14.51
C GLU A 95 -2.88 14.29 -13.11
N GLN A 96 -2.95 15.59 -12.83
CA GLN A 96 -2.71 16.13 -11.49
C GLN A 96 -3.81 15.70 -10.52
N HIS A 97 -5.07 15.78 -10.89
CA HIS A 97 -6.20 15.37 -10.06
C HIS A 97 -6.12 13.88 -9.69
N LEU A 98 -5.73 13.00 -10.61
CA LEU A 98 -5.44 11.59 -10.33
C LEU A 98 -4.37 11.40 -9.23
N THR A 99 -3.50 12.36 -9.01
CA THR A 99 -2.50 12.30 -7.93
C THR A 99 -3.06 12.62 -6.55
N THR A 100 -4.24 13.21 -6.49
CA THR A 100 -4.86 13.67 -5.23
C THR A 100 -5.76 12.62 -4.58
N VAL A 101 -5.99 11.47 -5.20
CA VAL A 101 -6.69 10.34 -4.60
C VAL A 101 -5.70 9.36 -3.98
N PHE A 102 -6.06 8.76 -2.85
CA PHE A 102 -5.15 7.97 -2.02
C PHE A 102 -5.69 6.57 -1.65
N PRO A 103 -6.26 5.81 -2.59
CA PRO A 103 -6.66 4.45 -2.32
C PRO A 103 -5.44 3.54 -2.08
N GLU A 104 -5.67 2.34 -1.54
CA GLU A 104 -4.61 1.33 -1.29
C GLU A 104 -3.87 0.94 -2.59
N VAL A 105 -4.59 0.93 -3.72
CA VAL A 105 -4.02 0.81 -5.06
C VAL A 105 -4.52 1.99 -5.89
N ARG A 106 -3.61 2.83 -6.33
CA ARG A 106 -3.92 4.01 -7.13
C ARG A 106 -3.63 3.75 -8.60
N LEU A 107 -4.61 4.02 -9.45
CA LEU A 107 -4.43 3.97 -10.90
C LEU A 107 -4.10 5.36 -11.44
N LYS A 108 -2.99 5.42 -12.16
CA LYS A 108 -2.57 6.58 -12.98
C LYS A 108 -2.23 6.07 -14.38
N ARG A 109 -1.08 6.45 -14.94
CA ARG A 109 -0.50 5.77 -16.12
C ARG A 109 0.02 4.36 -15.79
N TYR A 110 0.05 4.02 -14.51
CA TYR A 110 0.45 2.73 -13.94
C TYR A 110 -0.32 2.49 -12.64
N MET A 111 -0.37 1.25 -12.20
CA MET A 111 -0.89 0.91 -10.87
C MET A 111 0.19 1.13 -9.81
N GLU A 112 -0.15 1.87 -8.77
CA GLU A 112 0.73 2.17 -7.65
C GLU A 112 0.24 1.45 -6.39
N MET A 113 1.02 0.49 -5.92
CA MET A 113 0.74 -0.25 -4.69
C MET A 113 1.21 0.57 -3.48
N ARG A 114 0.32 0.91 -2.56
CA ARG A 114 0.56 1.92 -1.52
C ARG A 114 0.58 1.39 -0.09
N GLY A 115 0.25 0.12 0.12
CA GLY A 115 0.04 -0.46 1.45
C GLY A 115 1.30 -0.80 2.26
N ALA A 116 2.51 -0.74 1.68
CA ALA A 116 3.75 -1.10 2.39
C ALA A 116 4.29 0.08 3.22
N ASP A 117 4.79 -0.22 4.44
CA ASP A 117 5.64 0.70 5.17
C ASP A 117 7.03 0.80 4.51
N GLY A 118 7.78 1.86 4.79
CA GLY A 118 9.20 1.94 4.48
C GLY A 118 9.96 0.82 5.21
N GLY A 119 11.14 0.41 4.71
CA GLY A 119 11.85 -0.70 5.30
C GLY A 119 13.34 -0.72 4.96
N SER A 120 14.02 -1.81 5.34
CA SER A 120 15.42 -2.07 5.00
C SER A 120 15.62 -2.17 3.48
N PHE A 121 16.88 -2.17 3.06
CA PHE A 121 17.21 -2.33 1.64
C PHE A 121 16.61 -3.61 1.05
N GLU A 122 16.68 -4.72 1.79
CA GLU A 122 16.11 -6.00 1.36
C GLU A 122 14.57 -5.92 1.24
N ALA A 123 13.90 -5.19 2.13
CA ALA A 123 12.45 -4.98 2.04
C ALA A 123 12.09 -4.12 0.81
N ILE A 124 12.88 -3.08 0.52
CA ILE A 124 12.71 -2.22 -0.66
C ILE A 124 12.86 -3.05 -1.95
N MET A 125 13.84 -3.95 -2.01
CA MET A 125 14.03 -4.83 -3.17
C MET A 125 12.95 -5.91 -3.28
N ALA A 126 12.47 -6.42 -2.14
CA ALA A 126 11.45 -7.45 -2.11
C ALA A 126 10.05 -6.96 -2.52
N LEU A 127 9.76 -5.67 -2.32
CA LEU A 127 8.45 -5.10 -2.67
C LEU A 127 8.14 -5.18 -4.17
N PRO A 128 8.97 -4.65 -5.09
CA PRO A 128 8.74 -4.82 -6.52
C PRO A 128 8.82 -6.29 -6.95
N ALA A 129 9.72 -7.10 -6.38
CA ALA A 129 9.82 -8.52 -6.70
C ALA A 129 8.51 -9.27 -6.37
N LEU A 130 7.88 -8.98 -5.23
CA LEU A 130 6.57 -9.55 -4.88
C LEU A 130 5.52 -9.21 -5.95
N TRP A 131 5.37 -7.93 -6.27
CA TRP A 131 4.32 -7.50 -7.20
C TRP A 131 4.58 -7.92 -8.63
N VAL A 132 5.83 -7.89 -9.09
CA VAL A 132 6.19 -8.39 -10.43
C VAL A 132 5.92 -9.90 -10.52
N GLY A 133 6.29 -10.66 -9.50
CA GLY A 133 6.04 -12.12 -9.48
C GLY A 133 4.55 -12.47 -9.51
N LEU A 134 3.70 -11.67 -8.84
CA LEU A 134 2.26 -11.90 -8.83
C LEU A 134 1.56 -11.42 -10.11
N LEU A 135 1.94 -10.26 -10.64
CA LEU A 135 1.17 -9.58 -11.68
C LEU A 135 1.65 -9.86 -13.12
N TYR A 136 2.91 -10.30 -13.30
CA TYR A 136 3.51 -10.50 -14.63
C TYR A 136 3.59 -11.98 -15.06
N SER A 137 3.03 -12.90 -14.27
CA SER A 137 2.75 -14.28 -14.65
C SER A 137 1.24 -14.50 -14.58
N SER A 138 0.62 -14.88 -15.70
CA SER A 138 -0.83 -15.14 -15.73
C SER A 138 -1.24 -16.22 -14.71
N LYS A 139 -0.42 -17.26 -14.54
CA LYS A 139 -0.71 -18.33 -13.57
C LYS A 139 -0.69 -17.83 -12.13
N SER A 140 0.28 -16.97 -11.78
CA SER A 140 0.39 -16.40 -10.43
C SER A 140 -0.72 -15.41 -10.18
N LEU A 141 -1.08 -14.60 -11.18
CA LEU A 141 -2.18 -13.65 -11.11
C LEU A 141 -3.51 -14.36 -10.89
N ASP A 142 -3.84 -15.36 -11.75
CA ASP A 142 -5.07 -16.15 -11.63
C ASP A 142 -5.16 -16.88 -10.27
N ALA A 143 -4.03 -17.38 -9.78
CA ALA A 143 -3.99 -18.04 -8.47
C ALA A 143 -4.17 -17.04 -7.30
N ALA A 144 -3.61 -15.83 -7.38
CA ALA A 144 -3.79 -14.79 -6.39
C ALA A 144 -5.23 -14.26 -6.39
N GLU A 145 -5.83 -14.08 -7.58
CA GLU A 145 -7.24 -13.74 -7.72
C GLU A 145 -8.12 -14.82 -7.08
N LYS A 146 -7.91 -16.07 -7.42
CA LYS A 146 -8.65 -17.20 -6.85
C LYS A 146 -8.52 -17.28 -5.32
N LEU A 147 -7.35 -16.96 -4.76
CA LEU A 147 -7.13 -16.94 -3.30
C LEU A 147 -8.05 -15.94 -2.58
N THR A 148 -8.41 -14.85 -3.25
CA THR A 148 -9.16 -13.73 -2.65
C THR A 148 -10.59 -13.59 -3.18
N SER A 149 -10.99 -14.36 -4.20
CA SER A 149 -12.25 -14.19 -4.95
C SER A 149 -13.50 -14.40 -4.12
N ASP A 150 -13.44 -15.26 -3.10
CA ASP A 150 -14.58 -15.56 -2.22
C ASP A 150 -14.61 -14.74 -0.92
N TRP A 151 -13.70 -13.78 -0.77
CA TRP A 151 -13.67 -12.93 0.41
C TRP A 151 -14.81 -11.92 0.34
N THR A 152 -15.54 -11.81 1.42
CA THR A 152 -16.56 -10.78 1.57
C THR A 152 -15.93 -9.42 1.87
N GLN A 153 -16.65 -8.33 1.61
CA GLN A 153 -16.18 -6.99 1.96
C GLN A 153 -15.90 -6.86 3.47
N ALA A 154 -16.78 -7.43 4.31
CA ALA A 154 -16.59 -7.41 5.76
C ALA A 154 -15.28 -8.12 6.20
N GLU A 155 -14.93 -9.24 5.55
CA GLU A 155 -13.65 -9.92 5.81
C GLU A 155 -12.45 -9.09 5.38
N ARG A 156 -12.52 -8.41 4.23
CA ARG A 156 -11.47 -7.51 3.76
C ARG A 156 -11.27 -6.34 4.72
N ASP A 157 -12.34 -5.71 5.17
CA ASP A 157 -12.31 -4.58 6.10
C ASP A 157 -11.77 -5.01 7.47
N ALA A 158 -12.22 -6.14 8.00
CA ALA A 158 -11.72 -6.69 9.25
C ALA A 158 -10.22 -7.00 9.15
N LEU A 159 -9.80 -7.71 8.09
CA LEU A 159 -8.38 -8.03 7.88
C LEU A 159 -7.53 -6.75 7.77
N ARG A 160 -7.96 -5.75 6.98
CA ARG A 160 -7.27 -4.46 6.83
C ARG A 160 -7.14 -3.75 8.18
N ASN A 161 -8.16 -3.77 9.02
CA ASN A 161 -8.12 -3.12 10.32
C ASN A 161 -7.20 -3.84 11.30
N ASP A 162 -7.31 -5.15 11.40
CA ASP A 162 -6.63 -5.94 12.42
C ASP A 162 -5.14 -6.13 12.13
N VAL A 163 -4.73 -6.24 10.84
CA VAL A 163 -3.30 -6.38 10.47
C VAL A 163 -2.45 -5.17 10.87
N THR A 164 -3.05 -4.00 11.07
CA THR A 164 -2.32 -2.80 11.52
C THR A 164 -1.72 -3.01 12.90
N LYS A 165 -2.41 -3.76 13.75
CA LYS A 165 -2.03 -4.06 15.14
C LYS A 165 -1.37 -5.43 15.27
N ASP A 166 -2.04 -6.47 14.75
CA ASP A 166 -1.65 -7.85 15.00
C ASP A 166 -0.73 -8.43 13.90
N GLY A 167 -0.56 -7.69 12.78
CA GLY A 167 0.33 -8.06 11.69
C GLY A 167 0.04 -9.46 11.14
N LEU A 168 1.08 -10.28 11.03
CA LEU A 168 0.97 -11.64 10.48
C LEU A 168 0.21 -12.62 11.40
N SER A 169 0.03 -12.29 12.69
CA SER A 169 -0.75 -13.13 13.62
C SER A 169 -2.26 -12.88 13.55
N THR A 170 -2.70 -11.86 12.80
CA THR A 170 -4.12 -11.56 12.60
C THR A 170 -4.87 -12.79 12.15
N LYS A 171 -5.98 -13.08 12.84
CA LYS A 171 -6.86 -14.20 12.50
C LYS A 171 -7.65 -13.90 11.24
N PHE A 172 -7.73 -14.88 10.36
CA PHE A 172 -8.54 -14.82 9.16
C PHE A 172 -9.10 -16.20 8.85
N ARG A 173 -10.41 -16.36 8.92
CA ARG A 173 -11.10 -17.65 8.77
C ARG A 173 -10.47 -18.72 9.69
N ASP A 174 -10.11 -19.86 9.15
CA ASP A 174 -9.48 -20.96 9.91
C ASP A 174 -7.97 -20.81 10.11
N GLY A 175 -7.38 -19.74 9.57
CA GLY A 175 -5.94 -19.48 9.58
C GLY A 175 -5.55 -18.09 10.09
N THR A 176 -4.49 -17.58 9.53
CA THR A 176 -3.90 -16.28 9.86
C THR A 176 -3.49 -15.50 8.62
N ALA A 177 -3.24 -14.20 8.77
CA ALA A 177 -2.63 -13.37 7.73
C ALA A 177 -1.27 -13.94 7.27
N ASN A 178 -0.55 -14.66 8.13
CA ASN A 178 0.70 -15.32 7.75
C ASN A 178 0.51 -16.45 6.76
N ASP A 179 -0.60 -17.19 6.85
CA ASP A 179 -0.87 -18.28 5.91
C ASP A 179 -1.17 -17.72 4.50
N ILE A 180 -1.91 -16.62 4.43
CA ILE A 180 -2.12 -15.86 3.19
C ILE A 180 -0.78 -15.34 2.67
N ALA A 181 0.04 -14.74 3.52
CA ALA A 181 1.34 -14.18 3.17
C ALA A 181 2.31 -15.23 2.61
N LYS A 182 2.34 -16.43 3.21
CA LYS A 182 3.14 -17.57 2.71
C LYS A 182 2.73 -17.94 1.29
N GLU A 183 1.43 -18.05 1.04
CA GLU A 183 0.93 -18.39 -0.29
C GLU A 183 1.24 -17.29 -1.30
N MET A 184 1.06 -16.01 -0.96
CA MET A 184 1.40 -14.88 -1.83
C MET A 184 2.90 -14.87 -2.19
N VAL A 185 3.79 -15.11 -1.21
CA VAL A 185 5.25 -15.18 -1.47
C VAL A 185 5.59 -16.37 -2.34
N ARG A 186 4.95 -17.53 -2.14
CA ARG A 186 5.11 -18.70 -2.99
C ARG A 186 4.70 -18.43 -4.44
N LEU A 187 3.51 -17.86 -4.64
CA LEU A 187 3.01 -17.50 -5.97
C LEU A 187 3.92 -16.48 -6.67
N ALA A 188 4.41 -15.48 -5.95
CA ALA A 188 5.34 -14.51 -6.49
C ALA A 188 6.66 -15.18 -6.92
N ALA A 189 7.20 -16.10 -6.10
CA ALA A 189 8.42 -16.84 -6.44
C ALA A 189 8.22 -17.71 -7.69
N ASP A 190 7.08 -18.36 -7.83
CA ASP A 190 6.75 -19.16 -9.00
C ASP A 190 6.65 -18.28 -10.27
N GLY A 191 5.99 -17.11 -10.16
CA GLY A 191 5.90 -16.17 -11.26
C GLY A 191 7.25 -15.60 -11.70
N LEU A 192 8.14 -15.26 -10.76
CA LEU A 192 9.50 -14.78 -11.08
C LEU A 192 10.34 -15.89 -11.73
N LYS A 193 10.24 -17.14 -11.27
CA LYS A 193 10.90 -18.28 -11.90
C LYS A 193 10.41 -18.52 -13.34
N GLU A 194 9.11 -18.36 -13.59
CA GLU A 194 8.55 -18.48 -14.95
C GLU A 194 9.13 -17.41 -15.89
N ARG A 195 9.45 -16.21 -15.38
CA ARG A 195 10.14 -15.15 -16.13
C ARG A 195 11.59 -15.52 -16.50
N GLY A 196 12.24 -16.35 -15.70
CA GLY A 196 13.60 -16.85 -15.99
C GLY A 196 14.72 -15.82 -15.88
N LEU A 197 14.53 -14.74 -15.13
CA LEU A 197 15.49 -13.65 -14.95
C LEU A 197 16.28 -13.72 -13.64
N GLY A 198 16.00 -14.74 -12.79
CA GLY A 198 16.68 -14.92 -11.50
C GLY A 198 16.25 -13.92 -10.42
N GLU A 199 15.13 -13.23 -10.62
CA GLU A 199 14.64 -12.16 -9.73
C GLU A 199 14.06 -12.70 -8.42
N GLU A 200 13.77 -14.00 -8.32
CA GLU A 200 13.24 -14.65 -7.11
C GLU A 200 14.18 -14.53 -5.90
N VAL A 201 15.46 -14.26 -6.12
CA VAL A 201 16.43 -14.04 -5.03
C VAL A 201 16.06 -12.84 -4.16
N TYR A 202 15.38 -11.84 -4.72
CA TYR A 202 14.93 -10.67 -3.98
C TYR A 202 13.77 -10.96 -3.02
N LEU A 203 13.10 -12.11 -3.14
CA LEU A 203 12.05 -12.53 -2.20
C LEU A 203 12.59 -13.13 -0.89
N LYS A 204 13.90 -13.32 -0.76
CA LYS A 204 14.51 -13.94 0.44
C LYS A 204 14.10 -13.24 1.74
N TYR A 205 14.03 -11.91 1.73
CA TYR A 205 13.53 -11.14 2.88
C TYR A 205 12.12 -11.58 3.28
N LEU A 206 11.19 -11.63 2.34
CA LEU A 206 9.80 -12.02 2.59
C LEU A 206 9.67 -13.48 3.01
N GLN A 207 10.46 -14.38 2.42
CA GLN A 207 10.51 -15.78 2.84
C GLN A 207 10.88 -15.88 4.32
N THR A 208 11.92 -15.15 4.75
CA THR A 208 12.33 -15.10 6.16
C THR A 208 11.22 -14.54 7.06
N VAL A 209 10.52 -13.48 6.63
CA VAL A 209 9.41 -12.86 7.37
C VAL A 209 8.27 -13.86 7.58
N VAL A 210 7.82 -14.54 6.52
CA VAL A 210 6.68 -15.48 6.60
C VAL A 210 7.05 -16.80 7.30
N GLU A 211 8.30 -17.26 7.18
CA GLU A 211 8.80 -18.43 7.93
C GLU A 211 8.85 -18.14 9.43
N ARG A 212 9.33 -16.97 9.82
CA ARG A 212 9.31 -16.50 11.21
C ARG A 212 7.89 -16.24 11.73
N GLY A 213 6.94 -15.92 10.85
CA GLY A 213 5.57 -15.54 11.18
C GLY A 213 5.47 -14.18 11.88
N SER A 214 6.46 -13.31 11.70
CA SER A 214 6.59 -12.03 12.40
C SER A 214 7.17 -10.96 11.48
N SER A 215 6.55 -9.78 11.46
CA SER A 215 7.02 -8.63 10.70
C SER A 215 8.29 -8.02 11.30
N ASN A 216 8.91 -7.08 10.59
CA ASN A 216 10.04 -6.35 11.16
C ASN A 216 9.62 -5.45 12.34
N ALA A 217 8.42 -4.86 12.29
CA ALA A 217 7.87 -4.09 13.40
C ALA A 217 7.75 -4.95 14.67
N ALA A 218 7.14 -6.14 14.56
CA ALA A 218 7.03 -7.06 15.69
C ALA A 218 8.42 -7.44 16.23
N ARG A 219 9.39 -7.69 15.34
CA ARG A 219 10.77 -7.99 15.75
C ARG A 219 11.41 -6.82 16.51
N MET A 220 11.21 -5.60 16.08
CA MET A 220 11.72 -4.41 16.79
C MET A 220 11.07 -4.25 18.16
N SER A 221 9.76 -4.48 18.31
CA SER A 221 9.09 -4.45 19.62
C SER A 221 9.61 -5.55 20.54
N GLU A 222 9.85 -6.77 20.04
CA GLU A 222 10.50 -7.85 20.82
C GLU A 222 11.90 -7.45 21.29
N LEU A 223 12.72 -6.87 20.42
CA LEU A 223 14.07 -6.40 20.74
C LEU A 223 14.01 -5.28 21.79
N ASN A 224 13.07 -4.36 21.65
CA ASN A 224 12.87 -3.26 22.61
C ASN A 224 12.56 -3.81 24.02
N ALA A 225 11.64 -4.75 24.10
CA ALA A 225 11.26 -5.36 25.39
C ALA A 225 12.35 -6.23 26.02
N SER A 226 13.24 -6.82 25.22
CA SER A 226 14.24 -7.79 25.71
C SER A 226 15.67 -7.23 25.76
N GLU A 227 16.23 -6.91 24.60
CA GLU A 227 17.65 -6.57 24.45
C GLU A 227 17.91 -5.07 24.64
N TRP A 228 17.03 -4.22 24.10
CA TRP A 228 17.21 -2.77 24.15
C TRP A 228 16.76 -2.14 25.47
N LYS A 229 15.92 -2.85 26.24
CA LYS A 229 15.44 -2.41 27.57
C LYS A 229 14.87 -0.98 27.55
N ASP A 230 14.02 -0.74 26.55
CA ASP A 230 13.39 0.56 26.27
C ASP A 230 14.36 1.68 25.84
N ASP A 231 15.60 1.34 25.45
CA ASP A 231 16.50 2.28 24.79
C ASP A 231 16.14 2.40 23.29
N LEU A 232 15.21 3.29 22.97
CA LEU A 232 14.74 3.50 21.59
C LEU A 232 15.78 4.12 20.67
N SER A 233 16.94 4.59 21.19
CA SER A 233 18.05 5.00 20.31
C SER A 233 18.55 3.82 19.45
N LYS A 234 18.38 2.60 19.93
CA LYS A 234 18.71 1.36 19.22
C LYS A 234 17.87 1.11 17.96
N VAL A 235 16.69 1.71 17.87
CA VAL A 235 15.86 1.64 16.64
C VAL A 235 16.61 2.30 15.49
N TYR A 236 17.27 3.43 15.71
CA TYR A 236 18.05 4.12 14.68
C TYR A 236 19.25 3.29 14.21
N GLU A 237 19.98 2.68 15.17
CA GLU A 237 21.09 1.77 14.84
C GLU A 237 20.58 0.57 14.01
N TYR A 238 19.49 -0.03 14.43
CA TYR A 238 18.89 -1.20 13.78
C TYR A 238 18.33 -0.90 12.37
N ALA A 239 17.74 0.28 12.19
CA ALA A 239 17.08 0.68 10.94
C ALA A 239 18.00 1.44 9.96
N THR A 240 19.23 1.74 10.36
CA THR A 240 20.21 2.42 9.47
C THR A 240 20.60 1.51 8.31
N PHE A 241 20.62 2.07 7.11
CA PHE A 241 21.13 1.34 5.94
C PHE A 241 22.62 1.04 6.12
N PRO A 242 23.08 -0.16 5.71
CA PRO A 242 24.50 -0.47 5.76
C PRO A 242 25.29 0.39 4.78
N ASP A 243 26.53 0.75 5.14
CA ASP A 243 27.44 1.54 4.27
C ASP A 243 27.72 0.82 2.94
N VAL A 244 27.70 -0.51 2.96
CA VAL A 244 27.82 -1.35 1.76
C VAL A 244 26.52 -2.14 1.62
N LEU A 245 25.83 -1.93 0.49
CA LEU A 245 24.60 -2.64 0.21
C LEU A 245 24.87 -4.15 0.04
N PRO A 246 23.98 -5.02 0.58
CA PRO A 246 24.14 -6.45 0.42
C PRO A 246 24.03 -6.85 -1.06
N THR A 247 24.82 -7.85 -1.45
CA THR A 247 24.69 -8.53 -2.73
C THR A 247 23.71 -9.69 -2.60
N PHE A 248 22.87 -9.89 -3.60
CA PHE A 248 21.86 -10.95 -3.67
C PHE A 248 22.38 -12.17 -4.41
#